data_16baa418f419f7e9ea2389779a4c147d
#
_entry.id   16baa418f419f7e9ea2389779a4c147d
#
_cell.length_a   1.000
_cell.length_b   1.000
_cell.length_c   1.000
_cell.angle_alpha   90.00
_cell.angle_beta   90.00
_cell.angle_gamma   90.00
#
_symmetry.space_group_name_H-M   'P 1'
#
loop_
_entity.id
_entity.type
_entity.pdbx_description
1 polymer ?
#
loop_
_entity_poly.entity_id
_entity_poly.type
_entity_poly.pdbx_seq_one_letter_code
_entity_poly.pdbx_strand_id
1 'polypeptide(L)'
;MGQLATVIVPMLVGMLSDKTRKTKPIIIALALLSSVLFVPVALSGSLLLTFVSIFVASGLYWSAHPIADGYETRLLKGDASKYGLIRSMGTMGYIVCLILFGLTGFPDETSNKSICISIAVVCAAFAFVSFFIPEDIPASKTEKKERFTIRSLSGKFYLMMLLVGFSRIAQAVIEKLLSSYMMEELGLGGSFVHFVALGAFCEFLMILFGGRLLQKGKISAYSMIFLSFVGLGVRLLVYYLFPNIVAFTIAQTLHALTFGALHIGVTKFIAQNVDQSHYSVAQSFYWAIATNLPEMIGALVGGFIIDSLGYRNLFAIYSVFPILSAILCVLFRKKLSTSDYMDKN
;
A
#
# COMPACT_ATOMS: atom_id res chain seq x y z
N MET A 1 -14.49 9.32 6.28
CA MET A 1 -14.41 9.00 7.73
C MET A 1 -13.63 7.72 7.98
N GLY A 2 -13.91 6.58 7.33
CA GLY A 2 -13.10 5.36 7.46
C GLY A 2 -11.61 5.56 7.15
N GLN A 3 -11.27 6.47 6.26
CA GLN A 3 -9.88 6.82 5.92
C GLN A 3 -9.05 7.35 7.11
N LEU A 4 -9.65 8.08 8.06
CA LEU A 4 -8.93 8.53 9.27
C LEU A 4 -8.54 7.36 10.17
N ALA A 5 -9.38 6.34 10.27
CA ALA A 5 -9.05 5.13 11.03
C ALA A 5 -7.84 4.38 10.42
N THR A 6 -7.70 4.40 9.07
CA THR A 6 -6.55 3.77 8.37
C THR A 6 -5.21 4.48 8.61
N VAL A 7 -5.24 5.68 9.18
CA VAL A 7 -4.04 6.42 9.57
C VAL A 7 -3.67 6.13 11.04
N ILE A 8 -4.65 6.14 11.94
CA ILE A 8 -4.39 6.08 13.39
C ILE A 8 -4.19 4.63 13.86
N VAL A 9 -5.10 3.73 13.48
CA VAL A 9 -5.12 2.37 14.04
C VAL A 9 -3.88 1.54 13.68
N PRO A 10 -3.36 1.56 12.41
CA PRO A 10 -2.16 0.81 12.06
C PRO A 10 -0.93 1.18 12.87
N MET A 11 -0.75 2.46 13.22
CA MET A 11 0.36 2.92 14.05
C MET A 11 0.30 2.32 15.46
N LEU A 12 -0.89 2.32 16.09
CA LEU A 12 -1.10 1.76 17.41
C LEU A 12 -0.87 0.25 17.43
N VAL A 13 -1.41 -0.44 16.41
CA VAL A 13 -1.25 -1.90 16.28
C VAL A 13 0.20 -2.27 15.95
N GLY A 14 0.90 -1.49 15.14
CA GLY A 14 2.32 -1.66 14.85
C GLY A 14 3.19 -1.61 16.11
N MET A 15 2.96 -0.60 16.96
CA MET A 15 3.64 -0.48 18.25
C MET A 15 3.32 -1.67 19.18
N LEU A 16 2.06 -2.14 19.19
CA LEU A 16 1.66 -3.30 19.99
C LEU A 16 2.34 -4.57 19.48
N SER A 17 2.38 -4.79 18.16
CA SER A 17 3.02 -5.94 17.53
C SER A 17 4.52 -5.99 17.85
N ASP A 18 5.24 -4.89 17.67
CA ASP A 18 6.67 -4.84 17.93
C ASP A 18 6.98 -5.01 19.43
N LYS A 19 6.16 -4.43 20.32
CA LYS A 19 6.32 -4.56 21.77
C LYS A 19 6.10 -5.98 22.28
N THR A 20 5.09 -6.66 21.74
CA THR A 20 4.65 -7.97 22.24
C THR A 20 5.33 -9.14 21.54
N ARG A 21 5.80 -8.96 20.30
CA ARG A 21 6.28 -10.04 19.42
C ARG A 21 5.26 -11.18 19.26
N LYS A 22 3.96 -10.83 19.33
CA LYS A 22 2.84 -11.75 19.15
C LYS A 22 2.06 -11.38 17.88
N THR A 23 2.77 -11.29 16.76
CA THR A 23 2.21 -10.78 15.51
C THR A 23 1.10 -11.70 14.97
N LYS A 24 1.30 -13.01 14.99
CA LYS A 24 0.28 -14.00 14.55
C LYS A 24 -1.07 -13.83 15.25
N PRO A 25 -1.19 -13.85 16.59
CA PRO A 25 -2.48 -13.65 17.26
C PRO A 25 -3.05 -12.25 17.01
N ILE A 26 -2.21 -11.22 16.81
CA ILE A 26 -2.68 -9.88 16.44
C ILE A 26 -3.33 -9.90 15.04
N ILE A 27 -2.69 -10.49 14.03
CA ILE A 27 -3.25 -10.62 12.68
C ILE A 27 -4.59 -11.35 12.71
N ILE A 28 -4.66 -12.46 13.42
CA ILE A 28 -5.90 -13.24 13.58
C ILE A 28 -7.00 -12.38 14.23
N ALA A 29 -6.67 -11.66 15.30
CA ALA A 29 -7.63 -10.79 15.98
C ALA A 29 -8.11 -9.64 15.08
N LEU A 30 -7.20 -8.99 14.34
CA LEU A 30 -7.56 -7.94 13.39
C LEU A 30 -8.54 -8.45 12.33
N ALA A 31 -8.27 -9.63 11.76
CA ALA A 31 -9.10 -10.22 10.73
C ALA A 31 -10.48 -10.64 11.26
N LEU A 32 -10.55 -11.31 12.41
CA LEU A 32 -11.81 -11.74 13.03
C LEU A 32 -12.67 -10.54 13.46
N LEU A 33 -12.07 -9.54 14.12
CA LEU A 33 -12.82 -8.34 14.53
C LEU A 33 -13.31 -7.55 13.32
N SER A 34 -12.50 -7.43 12.24
CA SER A 34 -12.96 -6.80 11.00
C SER A 34 -14.12 -7.57 10.39
N SER A 35 -14.05 -8.90 10.31
CA SER A 35 -15.14 -9.74 9.80
C SER A 35 -16.44 -9.50 10.56
N VAL A 36 -16.40 -9.54 11.90
CA VAL A 36 -17.58 -9.32 12.74
C VAL A 36 -18.16 -7.91 12.57
N LEU A 37 -17.30 -6.89 12.47
CA LEU A 37 -17.75 -5.49 12.39
C LEU A 37 -18.32 -5.11 11.01
N PHE A 38 -17.99 -5.82 9.94
CA PHE A 38 -18.65 -5.60 8.64
C PHE A 38 -20.08 -6.15 8.59
N VAL A 39 -20.46 -7.08 9.47
CA VAL A 39 -21.83 -7.62 9.55
C VAL A 39 -22.86 -6.54 9.96
N PRO A 40 -22.68 -5.76 11.03
CA PRO A 40 -23.58 -4.65 11.36
C PRO A 40 -23.70 -3.61 10.24
N VAL A 41 -22.63 -3.34 9.49
CA VAL A 41 -22.67 -2.44 8.32
C VAL A 41 -23.64 -2.95 7.27
N ALA A 42 -23.67 -4.28 7.04
CA ALA A 42 -24.56 -4.91 6.08
C ALA A 42 -26.03 -4.95 6.51
N LEU A 43 -26.30 -5.02 7.82
CA LEU A 43 -27.62 -5.38 8.36
C LEU A 43 -28.30 -4.24 9.14
N SER A 44 -27.56 -3.22 9.58
CA SER A 44 -28.10 -2.17 10.44
C SER A 44 -28.81 -1.09 9.62
N GLY A 45 -29.98 -0.66 10.11
CA GLY A 45 -30.66 0.58 9.67
C GLY A 45 -30.22 1.84 10.42
N SER A 46 -29.32 1.70 11.43
CA SER A 46 -28.84 2.83 12.23
C SER A 46 -27.60 3.47 11.62
N LEU A 47 -27.68 4.74 11.25
CA LEU A 47 -26.54 5.51 10.72
C LEU A 47 -25.35 5.55 11.70
N LEU A 48 -25.63 5.71 13.01
CA LEU A 48 -24.56 5.76 14.01
C LEU A 48 -23.82 4.44 14.12
N LEU A 49 -24.55 3.32 14.18
CA LEU A 49 -23.94 1.99 14.27
C LEU A 49 -23.15 1.66 13.02
N THR A 50 -23.69 1.95 11.83
CA THR A 50 -23.00 1.80 10.56
C THR A 50 -21.70 2.61 10.51
N PHE A 51 -21.78 3.89 10.92
CA PHE A 51 -20.63 4.79 10.96
C PHE A 51 -19.52 4.28 11.88
N VAL A 52 -19.86 3.93 13.12
CA VAL A 52 -18.87 3.42 14.10
C VAL A 52 -18.27 2.11 13.62
N SER A 53 -19.10 1.20 13.11
CA SER A 53 -18.64 -0.10 12.60
C SER A 53 -17.69 0.04 11.40
N ILE A 54 -18.01 0.89 10.41
CA ILE A 54 -17.11 1.15 9.27
C ILE A 54 -15.80 1.78 9.75
N PHE A 55 -15.87 2.75 10.66
CA PHE A 55 -14.67 3.43 11.17
C PHE A 55 -13.71 2.43 11.82
N VAL A 56 -14.20 1.62 12.74
CA VAL A 56 -13.38 0.65 13.46
C VAL A 56 -12.94 -0.49 12.53
N ALA A 57 -13.87 -1.08 11.75
CA ALA A 57 -13.56 -2.17 10.84
C ALA A 57 -12.49 -1.79 9.80
N SER A 58 -12.60 -0.59 9.21
CA SER A 58 -11.61 -0.09 8.25
C SER A 58 -10.23 0.06 8.89
N GLY A 59 -10.16 0.62 10.11
CA GLY A 59 -8.89 0.76 10.83
C GLY A 59 -8.22 -0.59 11.11
N LEU A 60 -8.98 -1.57 11.57
CA LEU A 60 -8.49 -2.92 11.86
C LEU A 60 -8.06 -3.64 10.57
N TYR A 61 -8.89 -3.61 9.54
CA TYR A 61 -8.62 -4.24 8.24
C TYR A 61 -7.31 -3.72 7.62
N TRP A 62 -7.17 -2.40 7.52
CA TRP A 62 -5.98 -1.78 6.93
C TRP A 62 -4.73 -1.90 7.80
N SER A 63 -4.88 -2.27 9.09
CA SER A 63 -3.73 -2.56 9.95
C SER A 63 -3.07 -3.91 9.63
N ALA A 64 -3.80 -4.85 9.03
CA ALA A 64 -3.28 -6.18 8.73
C ALA A 64 -2.08 -6.14 7.76
N HIS A 65 -2.12 -5.29 6.73
CA HIS A 65 -1.05 -5.16 5.74
C HIS A 65 0.31 -4.75 6.34
N PRO A 66 0.45 -3.60 7.00
CA PRO A 66 1.75 -3.19 7.55
C PRO A 66 2.27 -4.14 8.63
N ILE A 67 1.36 -4.78 9.38
CA ILE A 67 1.76 -5.75 10.39
C ILE A 67 2.30 -7.02 9.75
N ALA A 68 1.64 -7.52 8.69
CA ALA A 68 2.13 -8.65 7.90
C ALA A 68 3.48 -8.32 7.23
N ASP A 69 3.61 -7.16 6.59
CA ASP A 69 4.88 -6.72 5.97
C ASP A 69 6.03 -6.67 6.98
N GLY A 70 5.78 -6.12 8.19
CA GLY A 70 6.77 -6.08 9.26
C GLY A 70 7.16 -7.46 9.77
N TYR A 71 6.18 -8.33 9.95
CA TYR A 71 6.37 -9.73 10.36
C TYR A 71 7.16 -10.52 9.31
N GLU A 72 6.76 -10.45 8.04
CA GLU A 72 7.45 -11.12 6.93
C GLU A 72 8.88 -10.63 6.79
N THR A 73 9.10 -9.32 6.88
CA THR A 73 10.44 -8.73 6.82
C THR A 73 11.35 -9.26 7.92
N ARG A 74 10.82 -9.44 9.15
CA ARG A 74 11.55 -10.07 10.28
C ARG A 74 11.83 -11.53 10.02
N LEU A 75 10.79 -12.30 9.70
CA LEU A 75 10.86 -13.74 9.49
C LEU A 75 11.85 -14.11 8.38
N LEU A 76 11.88 -13.32 7.32
CA LEU A 76 12.74 -13.50 6.16
C LEU A 76 14.11 -12.81 6.31
N LYS A 77 14.40 -12.20 7.46
CA LYS A 77 15.67 -11.50 7.74
C LYS A 77 16.03 -10.48 6.66
N GLY A 78 15.02 -9.77 6.11
CA GLY A 78 15.20 -8.79 5.05
C GLY A 78 15.57 -9.34 3.67
N ASP A 79 15.39 -10.65 3.42
CA ASP A 79 15.56 -11.28 2.11
C ASP A 79 14.48 -10.78 1.12
N ALA A 80 14.86 -9.84 0.27
CA ALA A 80 13.94 -9.21 -0.68
C ALA A 80 13.44 -10.17 -1.76
N SER A 81 14.17 -11.24 -2.08
CA SER A 81 13.74 -12.23 -3.08
C SER A 81 12.60 -13.09 -2.54
N LYS A 82 12.72 -13.57 -1.31
CA LYS A 82 11.67 -14.35 -0.66
C LYS A 82 10.46 -13.50 -0.34
N TYR A 83 10.67 -12.28 0.18
CA TYR A 83 9.60 -11.32 0.40
C TYR A 83 8.84 -11.03 -0.91
N GLY A 84 9.56 -10.72 -2.00
CA GLY A 84 8.95 -10.47 -3.31
C GLY A 84 8.14 -11.66 -3.83
N LEU A 85 8.61 -12.89 -3.61
CA LEU A 85 7.86 -14.10 -3.99
C LEU A 85 6.54 -14.22 -3.20
N ILE A 86 6.58 -14.10 -1.88
CA ILE A 86 5.38 -14.20 -1.02
C ILE A 86 4.40 -13.06 -1.34
N ARG A 87 4.90 -11.83 -1.43
CA ARG A 87 4.08 -10.65 -1.71
C ARG A 87 3.43 -10.70 -3.09
N SER A 88 4.15 -11.22 -4.11
CA SER A 88 3.60 -11.38 -5.46
C SER A 88 2.43 -12.38 -5.52
N MET A 89 2.41 -13.40 -4.65
CA MET A 89 1.28 -14.31 -4.55
C MET A 89 0.00 -13.60 -4.07
N GLY A 90 0.14 -12.58 -3.22
CA GLY A 90 -0.99 -11.72 -2.82
C GLY A 90 -1.59 -10.98 -4.02
N THR A 91 -0.76 -10.39 -4.88
CA THR A 91 -1.23 -9.73 -6.13
C THR A 91 -1.84 -10.75 -7.11
N MET A 92 -1.29 -11.96 -7.20
CA MET A 92 -1.89 -13.04 -7.99
C MET A 92 -3.28 -13.43 -7.46
N GLY A 93 -3.43 -13.57 -6.14
CA GLY A 93 -4.73 -13.81 -5.51
C GLY A 93 -5.74 -12.70 -5.81
N TYR A 94 -5.31 -11.45 -5.79
CA TYR A 94 -6.15 -10.31 -6.18
C TYR A 94 -6.62 -10.41 -7.64
N ILE A 95 -5.73 -10.74 -8.58
CA ILE A 95 -6.08 -10.93 -10.00
C ILE A 95 -7.10 -12.06 -10.15
N VAL A 96 -6.90 -13.20 -9.50
CA VAL A 96 -7.84 -14.32 -9.52
C VAL A 96 -9.21 -13.89 -8.98
N CYS A 97 -9.27 -13.16 -7.88
CA CYS A 97 -10.53 -12.64 -7.35
C CYS A 97 -11.23 -11.68 -8.32
N LEU A 98 -10.47 -10.75 -8.97
CA LEU A 98 -11.03 -9.85 -9.97
C LEU A 98 -11.67 -10.61 -11.13
N ILE A 99 -10.99 -11.65 -11.65
CA ILE A 99 -11.52 -12.49 -12.73
C ILE A 99 -12.78 -13.23 -12.28
N LEU A 100 -12.75 -13.86 -11.10
CA LEU A 100 -13.91 -14.58 -10.57
C LEU A 100 -15.11 -13.65 -10.35
N PHE A 101 -14.90 -12.45 -9.80
CA PHE A 101 -15.96 -11.47 -9.60
C PHE A 101 -16.54 -11.00 -10.96
N GLY A 102 -15.67 -10.73 -11.94
CA GLY A 102 -16.11 -10.37 -13.29
C GLY A 102 -16.92 -11.46 -13.99
N LEU A 103 -16.56 -12.75 -13.79
CA LEU A 103 -17.27 -13.89 -14.40
C LEU A 103 -18.58 -14.23 -13.69
N THR A 104 -18.65 -14.05 -12.38
CA THR A 104 -19.82 -14.47 -11.56
C THR A 104 -20.79 -13.34 -11.32
N GLY A 105 -20.39 -12.07 -11.51
CA GLY A 105 -21.16 -10.90 -11.09
C GLY A 105 -21.34 -10.80 -9.57
N PHE A 106 -20.56 -11.53 -8.79
CA PHE A 106 -20.59 -11.50 -7.34
C PHE A 106 -19.29 -10.86 -6.80
N PRO A 107 -19.33 -9.95 -5.80
CA PRO A 107 -20.53 -9.40 -5.15
C PRO A 107 -21.34 -8.48 -6.06
N ASP A 108 -22.65 -8.40 -5.83
CA ASP A 108 -23.50 -7.40 -6.49
C ASP A 108 -23.05 -6.00 -6.09
N GLU A 109 -22.48 -5.25 -7.02
CA GLU A 109 -21.91 -3.91 -6.81
C GLU A 109 -22.98 -2.87 -6.43
N THR A 110 -24.25 -3.13 -6.74
CA THR A 110 -25.37 -2.24 -6.40
C THR A 110 -25.87 -2.47 -4.98
N SER A 111 -25.47 -3.57 -4.34
CA SER A 111 -25.91 -3.97 -3.00
C SER A 111 -24.81 -3.80 -1.95
N ASN A 112 -24.91 -2.74 -1.13
CA ASN A 112 -24.02 -2.54 0.03
C ASN A 112 -23.97 -3.77 0.95
N LYS A 113 -25.10 -4.48 1.09
CA LYS A 113 -25.17 -5.71 1.88
C LYS A 113 -24.29 -6.81 1.28
N SER A 114 -24.36 -7.03 -0.03
CA SER A 114 -23.54 -8.02 -0.74
C SER A 114 -22.05 -7.72 -0.57
N ILE A 115 -21.66 -6.47 -0.77
CA ILE A 115 -20.27 -6.02 -0.63
C ILE A 115 -19.75 -6.24 0.80
N CYS A 116 -20.49 -5.79 1.82
CA CYS A 116 -20.05 -5.92 3.22
C CYS A 116 -19.97 -7.37 3.69
N ILE A 117 -20.91 -8.23 3.27
CA ILE A 117 -20.87 -9.67 3.58
C ILE A 117 -19.66 -10.32 2.91
N SER A 118 -19.37 -9.97 1.66
CA SER A 118 -18.19 -10.50 0.94
C SER A 118 -16.90 -10.12 1.65
N ILE A 119 -16.76 -8.87 2.09
CA ILE A 119 -15.60 -8.42 2.88
C ILE A 119 -15.50 -9.21 4.19
N ALA A 120 -16.63 -9.41 4.90
CA ALA A 120 -16.66 -10.17 6.14
C ALA A 120 -16.21 -11.62 5.93
N VAL A 121 -16.67 -12.27 4.86
CA VAL A 121 -16.26 -13.65 4.50
C VAL A 121 -14.76 -13.73 4.16
N VAL A 122 -14.25 -12.78 3.38
CA VAL A 122 -12.81 -12.72 3.04
C VAL A 122 -11.96 -12.50 4.30
N CYS A 123 -12.38 -11.62 5.21
CA CYS A 123 -11.70 -11.41 6.49
C CYS A 123 -11.70 -12.67 7.36
N ALA A 124 -12.81 -13.42 7.41
CA ALA A 124 -12.89 -14.68 8.13
C ALA A 124 -11.97 -15.73 7.52
N ALA A 125 -11.94 -15.85 6.20
CA ALA A 125 -11.03 -16.75 5.48
C ALA A 125 -9.56 -16.37 5.73
N PHE A 126 -9.24 -15.08 5.72
CA PHE A 126 -7.89 -14.60 6.05
C PHE A 126 -7.51 -14.93 7.49
N ALA A 127 -8.42 -14.77 8.46
CA ALA A 127 -8.20 -15.20 9.83
C ALA A 127 -7.91 -16.71 9.92
N PHE A 128 -8.71 -17.54 9.25
CA PHE A 128 -8.52 -19.00 9.21
C PHE A 128 -7.15 -19.37 8.66
N VAL A 129 -6.75 -18.82 7.51
CA VAL A 129 -5.43 -19.08 6.92
C VAL A 129 -4.31 -18.60 7.85
N SER A 130 -4.52 -17.50 8.58
CA SER A 130 -3.52 -16.97 9.53
C SER A 130 -3.20 -17.89 10.71
N PHE A 131 -4.02 -18.90 11.00
CA PHE A 131 -3.67 -19.93 11.99
C PHE A 131 -2.49 -20.80 11.55
N PHE A 132 -2.23 -20.92 10.26
CA PHE A 132 -1.17 -21.75 9.70
C PHE A 132 0.16 -21.03 9.50
N ILE A 133 0.22 -19.70 9.68
CA ILE A 133 1.50 -18.98 9.59
C ILE A 133 2.39 -19.34 10.80
N PRO A 134 3.73 -19.30 10.63
CA PRO A 134 4.68 -19.55 11.72
C PRO A 134 4.48 -18.59 12.90
N GLU A 135 4.99 -18.92 14.06
CA GLU A 135 5.08 -17.98 15.19
C GLU A 135 6.14 -16.91 14.91
N ASP A 136 5.99 -15.74 15.54
CA ASP A 136 6.98 -14.66 15.42
C ASP A 136 8.32 -15.09 16.05
N ILE A 137 9.42 -14.54 15.54
CA ILE A 137 10.74 -14.79 16.10
C ILE A 137 10.78 -14.14 17.49
N PRO A 138 11.04 -14.92 18.54
CA PRO A 138 11.16 -14.36 19.88
C PRO A 138 12.26 -13.28 19.93
N ALA A 139 12.03 -12.22 20.70
CA ALA A 139 13.05 -11.21 20.93
C ALA A 139 14.29 -11.89 21.52
N SER A 140 15.47 -11.61 20.99
CA SER A 140 16.73 -12.06 21.58
C SER A 140 16.85 -11.55 23.02
N LYS A 141 17.43 -12.37 23.93
CA LYS A 141 17.70 -11.95 25.32
C LYS A 141 18.59 -10.70 25.40
N THR A 142 19.34 -10.40 24.34
CA THR A 142 20.20 -9.23 24.19
C THR A 142 19.48 -8.02 23.56
N GLU A 143 18.30 -8.20 22.96
CA GLU A 143 17.51 -7.08 22.46
C GLU A 143 16.98 -6.26 23.64
N LYS A 144 17.50 -5.05 23.80
CA LYS A 144 16.90 -4.08 24.72
C LYS A 144 15.48 -3.84 24.26
N LYS A 145 14.49 -4.06 25.12
CA LYS A 145 13.08 -3.67 24.90
C LYS A 145 12.99 -2.14 24.96
N GLU A 146 13.53 -1.47 23.96
CA GLU A 146 13.44 -0.02 23.87
C GLU A 146 12.00 0.36 23.50
N ARG A 147 11.46 1.30 24.26
CA ARG A 147 10.15 1.85 23.99
C ARG A 147 10.24 2.66 22.69
N PHE A 148 9.39 2.37 21.72
CA PHE A 148 9.34 3.19 20.51
C PHE A 148 9.16 4.66 20.86
N THR A 149 10.01 5.49 20.30
CA THR A 149 9.91 6.95 20.31
C THR A 149 10.09 7.44 18.85
N ILE A 150 9.63 8.64 18.56
CA ILE A 150 9.86 9.25 17.23
C ILE A 150 11.36 9.27 16.88
N ARG A 151 12.24 9.37 17.88
CA ARG A 151 13.70 9.36 17.70
C ARG A 151 14.29 7.97 17.43
N SER A 152 13.51 6.90 17.60
CA SER A 152 13.95 5.52 17.29
C SER A 152 14.11 5.28 15.79
N LEU A 153 13.50 6.12 14.94
CA LEU A 153 13.69 6.09 13.50
C LEU A 153 14.63 7.21 13.07
N SER A 154 15.51 6.93 12.11
CA SER A 154 16.53 7.88 11.67
C SER A 154 15.93 9.06 10.89
N GLY A 155 16.61 10.22 10.89
CA GLY A 155 16.21 11.37 10.07
C GLY A 155 16.19 11.05 8.56
N LYS A 156 16.98 10.06 8.13
CA LYS A 156 16.99 9.50 6.78
C LYS A 156 15.68 8.77 6.46
N PHE A 157 15.17 7.97 7.40
CA PHE A 157 13.86 7.32 7.26
C PHE A 157 12.75 8.34 7.06
N TYR A 158 12.69 9.38 7.92
CA TYR A 158 11.66 10.42 7.79
C TYR A 158 11.75 11.20 6.49
N LEU A 159 12.98 11.52 6.04
CA LEU A 159 13.18 12.19 4.76
C LEU A 159 12.67 11.33 3.59
N MET A 160 12.98 10.04 3.57
CA MET A 160 12.47 9.13 2.53
C MET A 160 10.93 9.02 2.58
N MET A 161 10.36 8.88 3.77
CA MET A 161 8.90 8.81 3.93
C MET A 161 8.20 10.10 3.51
N LEU A 162 8.83 11.26 3.74
CA LEU A 162 8.32 12.55 3.25
C LEU A 162 8.27 12.59 1.71
N LEU A 163 9.34 12.17 1.03
CA LEU A 163 9.37 12.10 -0.44
C LEU A 163 8.35 11.12 -1.00
N VAL A 164 8.20 9.96 -0.35
CA VAL A 164 7.14 9.00 -0.69
C VAL A 164 5.77 9.65 -0.52
N GLY A 165 5.51 10.33 0.59
CA GLY A 165 4.24 11.00 0.86
C GLY A 165 3.89 12.06 -0.20
N PHE A 166 4.85 12.87 -0.62
CA PHE A 166 4.64 13.82 -1.71
C PHE A 166 4.23 13.11 -3.01
N SER A 167 4.90 12.03 -3.38
CA SER A 167 4.53 11.23 -4.55
C SER A 167 3.15 10.58 -4.39
N ARG A 168 2.78 10.15 -3.17
CA ARG A 168 1.49 9.49 -2.89
C ARG A 168 0.29 10.44 -2.95
N ILE A 169 0.46 11.75 -2.81
CA ILE A 169 -0.60 12.73 -3.13
C ILE A 169 -1.08 12.52 -4.57
N ALA A 170 -0.14 12.34 -5.50
CA ALA A 170 -0.46 12.12 -6.91
C ALA A 170 -0.97 10.70 -7.20
N GLN A 171 -0.53 9.71 -6.45
CA GLN A 171 -1.02 8.32 -6.59
C GLN A 171 -2.53 8.22 -6.30
N ALA A 172 -3.10 9.14 -5.52
CA ALA A 172 -4.54 9.21 -5.27
C ALA A 172 -5.37 9.25 -6.57
N VAL A 173 -4.85 9.85 -7.64
CA VAL A 173 -5.51 9.86 -8.95
C VAL A 173 -5.67 8.44 -9.49
N ILE A 174 -4.66 7.61 -9.34
CA ILE A 174 -4.66 6.23 -9.82
C ILE A 174 -5.55 5.34 -8.94
N GLU A 175 -5.48 5.52 -7.61
CA GLU A 175 -6.15 4.63 -6.65
C GLU A 175 -7.61 5.00 -6.41
N LYS A 176 -8.00 6.24 -6.61
CA LYS A 176 -9.32 6.74 -6.18
C LYS A 176 -10.14 7.40 -7.28
N LEU A 177 -9.50 7.98 -8.30
CA LEU A 177 -10.17 8.82 -9.30
C LEU A 177 -10.08 8.25 -10.72
N LEU A 178 -9.25 7.21 -10.95
CA LEU A 178 -9.02 6.66 -12.29
C LEU A 178 -10.27 5.99 -12.87
N SER A 179 -11.08 5.34 -12.05
CA SER A 179 -12.34 4.72 -12.49
C SER A 179 -13.32 5.74 -13.05
N SER A 180 -13.46 6.89 -12.38
CA SER A 180 -14.31 7.98 -12.86
C SER A 180 -13.79 8.55 -14.18
N TYR A 181 -12.48 8.78 -14.31
CA TYR A 181 -11.86 9.20 -15.58
C TYR A 181 -12.16 8.22 -16.72
N MET A 182 -12.05 6.91 -16.46
CA MET A 182 -12.33 5.89 -17.45
C MET A 182 -13.79 5.89 -17.90
N MET A 183 -14.72 6.07 -16.95
CA MET A 183 -16.16 6.09 -17.25
C MET A 183 -16.57 7.38 -17.96
N GLU A 184 -16.15 8.53 -17.47
CA GLU A 184 -16.64 9.84 -17.88
C GLU A 184 -15.94 10.37 -19.13
N GLU A 185 -14.61 10.19 -19.24
CA GLU A 185 -13.81 10.75 -20.34
C GLU A 185 -13.49 9.74 -21.46
N LEU A 186 -13.27 8.46 -21.10
CA LEU A 186 -12.88 7.45 -22.06
C LEU A 186 -14.04 6.52 -22.50
N GLY A 187 -15.20 6.60 -21.82
CA GLY A 187 -16.35 5.76 -22.13
C GLY A 187 -16.13 4.26 -21.86
N LEU A 188 -15.21 3.90 -20.96
CA LEU A 188 -14.72 2.54 -20.72
C LEU A 188 -15.33 1.86 -19.49
N GLY A 189 -16.47 2.32 -18.98
CA GLY A 189 -17.07 1.85 -17.72
C GLY A 189 -17.12 0.33 -17.56
N GLY A 190 -17.57 -0.39 -18.59
CA GLY A 190 -17.63 -1.86 -18.56
C GLY A 190 -16.28 -2.58 -18.65
N SER A 191 -15.20 -1.87 -18.99
CA SER A 191 -13.88 -2.46 -19.22
C SER A 191 -12.88 -2.19 -18.08
N PHE A 192 -13.30 -1.50 -17.02
CA PHE A 192 -12.43 -1.09 -15.90
C PHE A 192 -11.62 -2.26 -15.33
N VAL A 193 -12.27 -3.40 -15.08
CA VAL A 193 -11.63 -4.58 -14.48
C VAL A 193 -10.44 -5.09 -15.31
N HIS A 194 -10.52 -5.06 -16.64
CA HIS A 194 -9.45 -5.52 -17.53
C HIS A 194 -8.20 -4.64 -17.43
N PHE A 195 -8.37 -3.33 -17.33
CA PHE A 195 -7.25 -2.39 -17.21
C PHE A 195 -6.61 -2.46 -15.82
N VAL A 196 -7.41 -2.64 -14.77
CA VAL A 196 -6.89 -2.88 -13.40
C VAL A 196 -6.12 -4.20 -13.36
N ALA A 197 -6.66 -5.27 -13.96
CA ALA A 197 -5.98 -6.57 -14.04
C ALA A 197 -4.65 -6.50 -14.80
N LEU A 198 -4.58 -5.72 -15.91
CA LEU A 198 -3.32 -5.48 -16.62
C LEU A 198 -2.28 -4.79 -15.71
N GLY A 199 -2.68 -3.73 -15.00
CA GLY A 199 -1.82 -3.04 -14.05
C GLY A 199 -1.31 -3.96 -12.94
N ALA A 200 -2.22 -4.75 -12.35
CA ALA A 200 -1.89 -5.71 -11.29
C ALA A 200 -0.98 -6.83 -11.79
N PHE A 201 -1.14 -7.29 -13.03
CA PHE A 201 -0.24 -8.28 -13.63
C PHE A 201 1.18 -7.72 -13.81
N CYS A 202 1.31 -6.50 -14.29
CA CYS A 202 2.61 -5.84 -14.41
C CYS A 202 3.26 -5.60 -13.02
N GLU A 203 2.47 -5.26 -12.00
CA GLU A 203 2.88 -5.17 -10.61
C GLU A 203 3.39 -6.52 -10.08
N PHE A 204 2.64 -7.60 -10.31
CA PHE A 204 3.04 -8.95 -9.93
C PHE A 204 4.45 -9.29 -10.46
N LEU A 205 4.70 -9.04 -11.75
CA LEU A 205 6.01 -9.28 -12.36
C LEU A 205 7.11 -8.41 -11.73
N MET A 206 6.81 -7.14 -11.45
CA MET A 206 7.77 -6.23 -10.83
C MET A 206 8.11 -6.67 -9.40
N ILE A 207 7.14 -7.05 -8.60
CA ILE A 207 7.38 -7.51 -7.22
C ILE A 207 8.22 -8.80 -7.24
N LEU A 208 7.86 -9.75 -8.11
CA LEU A 208 8.55 -11.04 -8.22
C LEU A 208 10.01 -10.90 -8.69
N PHE A 209 10.23 -10.20 -9.79
CA PHE A 209 11.56 -10.06 -10.38
C PHE A 209 12.39 -8.97 -9.73
N GLY A 210 11.74 -7.86 -9.34
CA GLY A 210 12.38 -6.76 -8.64
C GLY A 210 12.93 -7.16 -7.28
N GLY A 211 12.22 -8.01 -6.53
CA GLY A 211 12.74 -8.59 -5.29
C GLY A 211 14.03 -9.38 -5.49
N ARG A 212 14.13 -10.16 -6.59
CA ARG A 212 15.35 -10.88 -6.96
C ARG A 212 16.50 -9.94 -7.34
N LEU A 213 16.21 -8.86 -8.07
CA LEU A 213 17.21 -7.86 -8.46
C LEU A 213 17.76 -7.12 -7.24
N LEU A 214 16.89 -6.74 -6.29
CA LEU A 214 17.27 -6.14 -5.02
C LEU A 214 18.16 -7.07 -4.18
N GLN A 215 17.79 -8.34 -4.07
CA GLN A 215 18.54 -9.32 -3.27
C GLN A 215 19.93 -9.60 -3.86
N LYS A 216 20.04 -9.63 -5.20
CA LYS A 216 21.33 -9.80 -5.91
C LYS A 216 22.18 -8.52 -5.93
N GLY A 217 21.72 -7.42 -5.34
CA GLY A 217 22.43 -6.14 -5.37
C GLY A 217 22.53 -5.48 -6.75
N LYS A 218 21.76 -5.97 -7.76
CA LYS A 218 21.77 -5.40 -9.12
C LYS A 218 21.07 -4.04 -9.17
N ILE A 219 20.14 -3.80 -8.26
CA ILE A 219 19.47 -2.52 -8.07
C ILE A 219 19.36 -2.25 -6.57
N SER A 220 19.46 -0.99 -6.16
CA SER A 220 19.32 -0.60 -4.76
C SER A 220 17.86 -0.27 -4.40
N ALA A 221 17.53 -0.35 -3.10
CA ALA A 221 16.23 0.10 -2.60
C ALA A 221 15.94 1.56 -2.94
N TYR A 222 16.97 2.42 -2.82
CA TYR A 222 16.94 3.81 -3.26
C TYR A 222 16.53 3.95 -4.75
N SER A 223 17.17 3.18 -5.63
CA SER A 223 16.89 3.23 -7.07
C SER A 223 15.48 2.75 -7.42
N MET A 224 14.95 1.74 -6.71
CA MET A 224 13.57 1.29 -6.90
C MET A 224 12.57 2.38 -6.51
N ILE A 225 12.78 3.05 -5.38
CA ILE A 225 11.93 4.16 -4.92
C ILE A 225 12.03 5.34 -5.90
N PHE A 226 13.25 5.68 -6.35
CA PHE A 226 13.44 6.73 -7.35
C PHE A 226 12.71 6.44 -8.66
N LEU A 227 12.83 5.21 -9.18
CA LEU A 227 12.13 4.78 -10.40
C LEU A 227 10.61 4.86 -10.25
N SER A 228 10.07 4.62 -9.06
CA SER A 228 8.63 4.77 -8.82
C SER A 228 8.16 6.22 -8.96
N PHE A 229 8.94 7.17 -8.47
CA PHE A 229 8.63 8.59 -8.62
C PHE A 229 8.64 9.01 -10.10
N VAL A 230 9.69 8.62 -10.84
CA VAL A 230 9.78 8.87 -12.28
C VAL A 230 8.62 8.20 -13.02
N GLY A 231 8.35 6.93 -12.72
CA GLY A 231 7.26 6.17 -13.35
C GLY A 231 5.89 6.79 -13.15
N LEU A 232 5.59 7.31 -11.94
CA LEU A 232 4.33 8.00 -11.67
C LEU A 232 4.25 9.35 -12.41
N GLY A 233 5.32 10.13 -12.40
CA GLY A 233 5.38 11.38 -13.15
C GLY A 233 5.14 11.17 -14.65
N VAL A 234 5.83 10.21 -15.25
CA VAL A 234 5.64 9.84 -16.67
C VAL A 234 4.20 9.36 -16.92
N ARG A 235 3.64 8.51 -16.07
CA ARG A 235 2.27 7.98 -16.20
C ARG A 235 1.23 9.10 -16.24
N LEU A 236 1.32 10.06 -15.33
CA LEU A 236 0.39 11.20 -15.28
C LEU A 236 0.57 12.14 -16.49
N LEU A 237 1.80 12.38 -16.91
CA LEU A 237 2.07 13.15 -18.12
C LEU A 237 1.54 12.47 -19.39
N VAL A 238 1.60 11.14 -19.47
CA VAL A 238 1.00 10.39 -20.60
C VAL A 238 -0.51 10.59 -20.62
N TYR A 239 -1.20 10.52 -19.47
CA TYR A 239 -2.65 10.79 -19.41
C TYR A 239 -3.00 12.24 -19.79
N TYR A 240 -2.16 13.21 -19.40
CA TYR A 240 -2.33 14.62 -19.78
C TYR A 240 -2.15 14.86 -21.28
N LEU A 241 -1.06 14.34 -21.86
CA LEU A 241 -0.67 14.63 -23.24
C LEU A 241 -1.47 13.82 -24.27
N PHE A 242 -1.83 12.59 -23.93
CA PHE A 242 -2.45 11.63 -24.84
C PHE A 242 -3.75 11.03 -24.25
N PRO A 243 -4.85 11.81 -24.18
CA PRO A 243 -6.11 11.35 -23.59
C PRO A 243 -6.85 10.38 -24.52
N ASN A 244 -6.28 9.21 -24.74
CA ASN A 244 -6.87 8.16 -25.57
C ASN A 244 -6.60 6.76 -24.98
N ILE A 245 -7.39 5.78 -25.40
CA ILE A 245 -7.36 4.41 -24.87
C ILE A 245 -6.01 3.72 -25.07
N VAL A 246 -5.30 3.98 -26.16
CA VAL A 246 -4.01 3.33 -26.44
C VAL A 246 -2.95 3.80 -25.47
N ALA A 247 -2.80 5.12 -25.31
CA ALA A 247 -1.88 5.72 -24.37
C ALA A 247 -2.24 5.34 -22.92
N PHE A 248 -3.53 5.30 -22.58
CA PHE A 248 -4.02 4.84 -21.30
C PHE A 248 -3.59 3.41 -21.03
N THR A 249 -3.79 2.47 -21.98
CA THR A 249 -3.41 1.06 -21.84
C THR A 249 -1.91 0.90 -21.65
N ILE A 250 -1.10 1.60 -22.44
CA ILE A 250 0.38 1.58 -22.27
C ILE A 250 0.76 2.09 -20.90
N ALA A 251 0.18 3.21 -20.46
CA ALA A 251 0.48 3.79 -19.16
C ALA A 251 0.03 2.91 -17.98
N GLN A 252 -0.94 1.99 -18.16
CA GLN A 252 -1.29 1.01 -17.13
C GLN A 252 -0.13 0.06 -16.81
N THR A 253 0.74 -0.26 -17.77
CA THR A 253 1.93 -1.09 -17.52
C THR A 253 2.91 -0.44 -16.55
N LEU A 254 2.92 0.89 -16.45
CA LEU A 254 3.73 1.64 -15.49
C LEU A 254 3.29 1.42 -14.03
N HIS A 255 2.14 0.74 -13.80
CA HIS A 255 1.74 0.34 -12.45
C HIS A 255 2.81 -0.54 -11.78
N ALA A 256 3.54 -1.31 -12.56
CA ALA A 256 4.73 -2.03 -12.13
C ALA A 256 5.73 -1.12 -11.37
N LEU A 257 5.98 0.07 -11.90
CA LEU A 257 6.89 1.03 -11.27
C LEU A 257 6.20 1.81 -10.15
N THR A 258 4.99 2.33 -10.40
CA THR A 258 4.32 3.27 -9.49
C THR A 258 3.91 2.64 -8.17
N PHE A 259 3.58 1.34 -8.15
CA PHE A 259 3.26 0.60 -6.94
C PHE A 259 4.28 -0.51 -6.65
N GLY A 260 4.49 -1.44 -7.59
CA GLY A 260 5.33 -2.61 -7.34
C GLY A 260 6.77 -2.27 -6.93
N ALA A 261 7.46 -1.42 -7.71
CA ALA A 261 8.82 -1.01 -7.39
C ALA A 261 8.90 -0.18 -6.09
N LEU A 262 7.92 0.72 -5.86
CA LEU A 262 7.87 1.51 -4.62
C LEU A 262 7.74 0.60 -3.40
N HIS A 263 6.78 -0.32 -3.42
CA HIS A 263 6.48 -1.17 -2.28
C HIS A 263 7.68 -2.05 -1.86
N ILE A 264 8.27 -2.80 -2.81
CA ILE A 264 9.45 -3.63 -2.51
C ILE A 264 10.68 -2.78 -2.19
N GLY A 265 10.81 -1.60 -2.82
CA GLY A 265 11.90 -0.66 -2.54
C GLY A 265 11.81 -0.11 -1.12
N VAL A 266 10.64 0.35 -0.68
CA VAL A 266 10.42 0.86 0.68
C VAL A 266 10.59 -0.25 1.73
N THR A 267 10.05 -1.44 1.50
CA THR A 267 10.21 -2.56 2.44
C THR A 267 11.68 -2.94 2.60
N LYS A 268 12.45 -3.00 1.49
CA LYS A 268 13.90 -3.23 1.57
C LYS A 268 14.65 -2.07 2.23
N PHE A 269 14.24 -0.82 1.97
CA PHE A 269 14.81 0.36 2.63
C PHE A 269 14.59 0.31 4.15
N ILE A 270 13.40 -0.08 4.60
CA ILE A 270 13.09 -0.27 6.03
C ILE A 270 14.00 -1.36 6.61
N ALA A 271 14.12 -2.51 5.94
CA ALA A 271 14.98 -3.60 6.39
C ALA A 271 16.47 -3.22 6.50
N GLN A 272 16.92 -2.23 5.72
CA GLN A 272 18.31 -1.74 5.72
C GLN A 272 18.59 -0.60 6.70
N ASN A 273 17.56 0.14 7.14
CA ASN A 273 17.74 1.40 7.87
C ASN A 273 16.96 1.50 9.17
N VAL A 274 16.23 0.46 9.53
CA VAL A 274 15.44 0.38 10.77
C VAL A 274 15.84 -0.87 11.53
N ASP A 275 15.88 -0.80 12.85
CA ASP A 275 16.09 -1.96 13.70
C ASP A 275 14.92 -2.95 13.62
N GLN A 276 15.20 -4.25 13.69
CA GLN A 276 14.17 -5.30 13.61
C GLN A 276 13.08 -5.18 14.67
N SER A 277 13.42 -4.59 15.83
CA SER A 277 12.46 -4.35 16.91
C SER A 277 11.36 -3.34 16.55
N HIS A 278 11.54 -2.58 15.46
CA HIS A 278 10.64 -1.51 15.03
C HIS A 278 10.10 -1.71 13.60
N TYR A 279 10.22 -2.90 13.02
CA TYR A 279 9.78 -3.16 11.64
C TYR A 279 8.27 -2.94 11.45
N SER A 280 7.43 -3.43 12.36
CA SER A 280 5.98 -3.30 12.21
C SER A 280 5.54 -1.85 12.34
N VAL A 281 6.16 -1.08 13.25
CA VAL A 281 5.85 0.35 13.39
C VAL A 281 6.35 1.16 12.21
N ALA A 282 7.51 0.83 11.63
CA ALA A 282 8.05 1.50 10.46
C ALA A 282 7.18 1.22 9.21
N GLN A 283 6.72 -0.01 9.03
CA GLN A 283 5.76 -0.36 7.97
C GLN A 283 4.42 0.34 8.20
N SER A 284 3.94 0.40 9.44
CA SER A 284 2.71 1.14 9.77
C SER A 284 2.85 2.63 9.47
N PHE A 285 4.02 3.24 9.72
CA PHE A 285 4.29 4.63 9.36
C PHE A 285 4.26 4.83 7.84
N TYR A 286 4.90 3.92 7.09
CA TYR A 286 4.86 3.95 5.62
C TYR A 286 3.42 3.89 5.09
N TRP A 287 2.62 2.93 5.56
CA TRP A 287 1.25 2.79 5.09
C TRP A 287 0.33 3.92 5.58
N ALA A 288 0.37 4.27 6.86
CA ALA A 288 -0.55 5.23 7.44
C ALA A 288 -0.20 6.67 7.05
N ILE A 289 1.05 7.08 7.28
CA ILE A 289 1.49 8.48 7.20
C ILE A 289 2.05 8.81 5.81
N ALA A 290 2.83 7.90 5.21
CA ALA A 290 3.45 8.17 3.92
C ALA A 290 2.63 7.67 2.71
N THR A 291 1.52 6.93 2.94
CA THR A 291 0.65 6.43 1.86
C THR A 291 -0.80 6.90 2.06
N ASN A 292 -1.53 6.36 3.06
CA ASN A 292 -2.97 6.61 3.19
C ASN A 292 -3.33 8.08 3.44
N LEU A 293 -2.59 8.78 4.30
CA LEU A 293 -2.85 10.19 4.59
C LEU A 293 -2.63 11.09 3.37
N PRO A 294 -1.50 11.01 2.63
CA PRO A 294 -1.31 11.77 1.40
C PRO A 294 -2.34 11.44 0.31
N GLU A 295 -2.68 10.17 0.13
CA GLU A 295 -3.71 9.75 -0.84
C GLU A 295 -5.11 10.29 -0.48
N MET A 296 -5.45 10.32 0.80
CA MET A 296 -6.70 10.92 1.26
C MET A 296 -6.75 12.42 0.91
N ILE A 297 -5.68 13.16 1.19
CA ILE A 297 -5.56 14.58 0.85
C ILE A 297 -5.62 14.75 -0.67
N GLY A 298 -4.87 13.94 -1.41
CA GLY A 298 -4.85 13.96 -2.87
C GLY A 298 -6.21 13.69 -3.49
N ALA A 299 -6.97 12.71 -2.98
CA ALA A 299 -8.31 12.42 -3.49
C ALA A 299 -9.30 13.56 -3.23
N LEU A 300 -9.27 14.16 -2.02
CA LEU A 300 -10.13 15.29 -1.67
C LEU A 300 -9.85 16.51 -2.55
N VAL A 301 -8.59 16.93 -2.64
CA VAL A 301 -8.19 18.08 -3.47
C VAL A 301 -8.40 17.77 -4.95
N GLY A 302 -8.15 16.52 -5.36
CA GLY A 302 -8.35 16.07 -6.74
C GLY A 302 -9.78 16.19 -7.21
N GLY A 303 -10.77 15.86 -6.36
CA GLY A 303 -12.18 16.05 -6.65
C GLY A 303 -12.51 17.53 -6.99
N PHE A 304 -12.07 18.48 -6.15
CA PHE A 304 -12.27 19.90 -6.41
C PHE A 304 -11.60 20.38 -7.71
N ILE A 305 -10.43 19.81 -8.06
CA ILE A 305 -9.75 20.15 -9.32
C ILE A 305 -10.53 19.58 -10.52
N ILE A 306 -11.06 18.36 -10.41
CA ILE A 306 -11.88 17.77 -11.49
C ILE A 306 -13.10 18.64 -11.74
N ASP A 307 -13.83 19.01 -10.69
CA ASP A 307 -15.05 19.83 -10.80
C ASP A 307 -14.80 21.21 -11.43
N SER A 308 -13.62 21.79 -11.19
CA SER A 308 -13.29 23.15 -11.65
C SER A 308 -12.49 23.18 -12.96
N LEU A 309 -11.58 22.23 -13.19
CA LEU A 309 -10.59 22.26 -14.25
C LEU A 309 -10.59 21.01 -15.14
N GLY A 310 -11.31 19.95 -14.75
CA GLY A 310 -11.37 18.67 -15.44
C GLY A 310 -10.18 17.74 -15.20
N TYR A 311 -10.32 16.48 -15.60
CA TYR A 311 -9.33 15.41 -15.40
C TYR A 311 -7.97 15.71 -16.04
N ARG A 312 -7.97 16.29 -17.25
CA ARG A 312 -6.73 16.59 -17.96
C ARG A 312 -5.81 17.50 -17.16
N ASN A 313 -6.35 18.59 -16.60
CA ASN A 313 -5.58 19.50 -15.78
C ASN A 313 -5.16 18.89 -14.44
N LEU A 314 -5.99 18.01 -13.86
CA LEU A 314 -5.63 17.23 -12.68
C LEU A 314 -4.34 16.45 -12.94
N PHE A 315 -4.23 15.71 -14.05
CA PHE A 315 -3.02 14.94 -14.36
C PHE A 315 -1.78 15.82 -14.47
N ALA A 316 -1.88 16.98 -15.12
CA ALA A 316 -0.78 17.94 -15.23
C ALA A 316 -0.33 18.46 -13.87
N ILE A 317 -1.26 18.92 -13.04
CA ILE A 317 -0.98 19.46 -11.70
C ILE A 317 -0.37 18.38 -10.81
N TYR A 318 -0.95 17.17 -10.81
CA TYR A 318 -0.50 16.10 -9.95
C TYR A 318 0.84 15.49 -10.39
N SER A 319 1.22 15.59 -11.67
CA SER A 319 2.54 15.15 -12.12
C SER A 319 3.70 15.88 -11.45
N VAL A 320 3.46 17.09 -10.96
CA VAL A 320 4.47 17.91 -10.26
C VAL A 320 4.96 17.22 -8.98
N PHE A 321 4.08 16.55 -8.22
CA PHE A 321 4.45 15.94 -6.94
C PHE A 321 5.50 14.83 -7.09
N PRO A 322 5.30 13.79 -7.93
CA PRO A 322 6.31 12.75 -8.11
C PRO A 322 7.57 13.26 -8.82
N ILE A 323 7.46 14.23 -9.73
CA ILE A 323 8.62 14.87 -10.36
C ILE A 323 9.46 15.60 -9.31
N LEU A 324 8.82 16.37 -8.42
CA LEU A 324 9.50 17.04 -7.31
C LEU A 324 10.15 16.02 -6.37
N SER A 325 9.44 14.92 -6.04
CA SER A 325 10.00 13.84 -5.23
C SER A 325 11.24 13.23 -5.89
N ALA A 326 11.22 13.02 -7.20
CA ALA A 326 12.38 12.51 -7.95
C ALA A 326 13.56 13.49 -7.91
N ILE A 327 13.33 14.78 -8.14
CA ILE A 327 14.38 15.82 -8.07
C ILE A 327 14.99 15.86 -6.67
N LEU A 328 14.18 15.93 -5.63
CA LEU A 328 14.65 15.97 -4.25
C LEU A 328 15.37 14.66 -3.87
N CYS A 329 14.90 13.52 -4.37
CA CYS A 329 15.58 12.24 -4.18
C CYS A 329 17.01 12.27 -4.75
N VAL A 330 17.23 12.87 -5.93
CA VAL A 330 18.57 13.06 -6.52
C VAL A 330 19.41 14.03 -5.69
N LEU A 331 18.85 15.16 -5.27
CA LEU A 331 19.56 16.17 -4.46
C LEU A 331 20.04 15.59 -3.12
N PHE A 332 19.23 14.73 -2.49
CA PHE A 332 19.57 14.07 -1.22
C PHE A 332 20.19 12.68 -1.39
N ARG A 333 20.62 12.30 -2.61
CA ARG A 333 21.15 10.97 -2.94
C ARG A 333 22.20 10.48 -1.94
N LYS A 334 23.21 11.31 -1.62
CA LYS A 334 24.29 10.93 -0.70
C LYS A 334 23.76 10.51 0.67
N LYS A 335 22.72 11.17 1.18
CA LYS A 335 22.09 10.86 2.46
C LYS A 335 21.19 9.63 2.39
N LEU A 336 20.50 9.42 1.27
CA LEU A 336 19.44 8.41 1.13
C LEU A 336 19.95 7.05 0.65
N SER A 337 21.08 6.99 -0.07
CA SER A 337 21.61 5.76 -0.69
C SER A 337 22.50 4.91 0.23
N THR A 338 22.97 5.45 1.37
CA THR A 338 23.80 4.69 2.33
C THR A 338 22.93 3.70 3.12
N SER A 339 23.50 2.61 3.63
CA SER A 339 22.83 1.66 4.53
C SER A 339 23.34 1.89 5.95
N ASP A 340 22.43 1.97 6.94
CA ASP A 340 22.82 2.25 8.34
C ASP A 340 23.08 0.95 9.12
N TYR A 341 22.60 -0.20 8.63
CA TYR A 341 22.66 -1.48 9.38
C TYR A 341 23.38 -2.62 8.67
N MET A 342 23.68 -2.53 7.36
CA MET A 342 24.38 -3.62 6.64
C MET A 342 25.90 -3.67 6.92
N ASP A 343 26.51 -2.60 7.43
CA ASP A 343 27.96 -2.53 7.70
C ASP A 343 28.34 -2.95 9.13
N LYS A 344 27.39 -3.48 9.92
CA LYS A 344 27.61 -3.83 11.32
C LYS A 344 27.59 -5.34 11.63
N ASN A 345 27.49 -6.22 10.60
CA ASN A 345 27.54 -7.68 10.79
C ASN A 345 28.58 -8.34 9.90
#